data_4096de9480e0f12e07f0c289b04fab72
#
_entry.id   4096de9480e0f12e07f0c289b04fab72
#
_cell.length_a   1.000
_cell.length_b   1.000
_cell.length_c   1.000
_cell.angle_alpha   90.00
_cell.angle_beta   90.00
_cell.angle_gamma   90.00
#
_symmetry.space_group_name_H-M   'P 1'
#
loop_
_entity.id
_entity.type
_entity.pdbx_description
1 polymer ?
#
loop_
_entity_poly.entity_id
_entity_poly.type
_entity_poly.pdbx_seq_one_letter_code
_entity_poly.pdbx_strand_id
1 'polypeptide(L)'
;MSNGLILSPKFQDFLKLICKRDYLEGTTAAGKTTVGISKFMLMVANSDKKDHVLAGADLGTVEKNIINSSLGMIAQFSDVAEYHPAGKGKISLPHIAYDTPKGQKIIYVTGYDNKARWKKVLGSQMGCVFIDEVNIADMEFVREITHRCEYMMTTSNPDDPNLPIYKEFINKSRPLKRYINDYPRELLEELNEPKVPGWIHWYFTFYDNASMTDDDTQRKIEAVPEGTKMYKNKIQGLRGKATGLVFNGFGKRNIITEEEARAYTYRYFACGIDTAYSQKSPDTITYIFIGITTCGKCIVLDEEVYNNANIDIPIAPTDNISNLVSFLERNKNKWGFAKNSFLDSADQATLTEWSKYKRVNGSIFNVVGAWKKTQIITRIELMQDWIKNLNYLVLNHCKEHIREMGVYSWQDDKYMPEDKNDHTINGSQYAWLPFKQYINTINPLIKETK
;
A
#
# COMPACT_ATOMS: atom_id res chain seq x y z
N MET A 1 17.54 30.28 26.25
CA MET A 1 18.32 30.32 25.01
C MET A 1 17.62 29.37 24.04
N SER A 2 16.97 29.89 23.04
CA SER A 2 16.40 29.06 21.98
C SER A 2 17.55 28.42 21.22
N ASN A 3 17.77 27.13 21.39
CA ASN A 3 18.66 26.38 20.54
C ASN A 3 18.03 26.40 19.13
N GLY A 4 18.46 27.36 18.31
CA GLY A 4 18.02 27.46 16.92
C GLY A 4 18.36 26.17 16.18
N LEU A 5 17.48 25.74 15.29
CA LEU A 5 17.73 24.60 14.41
C LEU A 5 19.01 24.83 13.60
N ILE A 6 19.98 23.93 13.74
CA ILE A 6 21.19 23.93 12.91
C ILE A 6 20.81 23.27 11.59
N LEU A 7 20.91 24.01 10.50
CA LEU A 7 20.49 23.57 9.18
C LEU A 7 21.68 23.31 8.26
N SER A 8 21.71 22.13 7.63
CA SER A 8 22.65 21.87 6.53
C SER A 8 22.42 22.81 5.34
N PRO A 9 23.41 23.01 4.46
CA PRO A 9 23.25 23.82 3.25
C PRO A 9 22.06 23.36 2.38
N LYS A 10 21.83 22.05 2.28
CA LYS A 10 20.71 21.48 1.53
C LYS A 10 19.36 21.87 2.15
N PHE A 11 19.21 21.83 3.47
CA PHE A 11 18.00 22.29 4.15
C PHE A 11 17.81 23.81 4.04
N GLN A 12 18.88 24.60 4.05
CA GLN A 12 18.78 26.05 3.81
C GLN A 12 18.26 26.34 2.41
N ASP A 13 18.73 25.63 1.39
CA ASP A 13 18.26 25.74 0.03
C ASP A 13 16.81 25.27 -0.13
N PHE A 14 16.45 24.19 0.55
CA PHE A 14 15.07 23.71 0.61
C PHE A 14 14.10 24.78 1.17
N LEU A 15 14.48 25.45 2.27
CA LEU A 15 13.66 26.52 2.85
C LEU A 15 13.48 27.71 1.91
N LYS A 16 14.52 28.08 1.16
CA LYS A 16 14.52 29.24 0.25
C LYS A 16 13.77 28.99 -1.08
N LEU A 17 13.73 27.74 -1.54
CA LEU A 17 13.15 27.42 -2.84
C LEU A 17 11.64 27.58 -2.82
N ILE A 18 11.08 28.28 -3.80
CA ILE A 18 9.64 28.36 -4.04
C ILE A 18 9.30 27.44 -5.22
N CYS A 19 8.42 26.49 -5.01
CA CYS A 19 8.00 25.54 -6.03
C CYS A 19 6.50 25.16 -5.83
N LYS A 20 5.96 24.33 -6.71
CA LYS A 20 4.57 23.87 -6.60
C LYS A 20 4.42 22.67 -5.67
N ARG A 21 5.40 21.75 -5.70
CA ARG A 21 5.39 20.52 -4.92
C ARG A 21 6.81 20.20 -4.45
N ASP A 22 6.95 19.87 -3.16
CA ASP A 22 8.17 19.35 -2.56
C ASP A 22 7.91 17.92 -2.07
N TYR A 23 8.64 16.96 -2.61
CA TYR A 23 8.63 15.55 -2.17
C TYR A 23 9.93 15.25 -1.45
N LEU A 24 9.85 15.05 -0.12
CA LEU A 24 10.99 14.78 0.76
C LEU A 24 11.07 13.29 1.05
N GLU A 25 12.05 12.62 0.48
CA GLU A 25 12.30 11.20 0.66
C GLU A 25 13.71 10.98 1.24
N GLY A 26 13.95 9.86 1.91
CA GLY A 26 15.27 9.52 2.43
C GLY A 26 15.25 8.80 3.77
N THR A 27 16.41 8.74 4.44
CA THR A 27 16.59 7.95 5.67
C THR A 27 15.69 8.42 6.81
N THR A 28 15.42 7.51 7.77
CA THR A 28 14.78 7.92 9.03
C THR A 28 15.66 8.97 9.75
N ALA A 29 15.06 9.80 10.60
CA ALA A 29 15.75 10.82 11.38
C ALA A 29 16.62 11.82 10.59
N ALA A 30 16.46 11.90 9.26
CA ALA A 30 17.14 12.91 8.44
C ALA A 30 16.69 14.37 8.72
N GLY A 31 15.68 14.59 9.57
CA GLY A 31 15.14 15.92 9.89
C GLY A 31 14.03 16.40 8.94
N LYS A 32 13.56 15.56 8.01
CA LYS A 32 12.55 15.91 6.99
C LYS A 32 11.31 16.56 7.57
N THR A 33 10.66 15.95 8.57
CA THR A 33 9.43 16.48 9.19
C THR A 33 9.72 17.75 9.95
N THR A 34 10.79 17.80 10.76
CA THR A 34 11.14 18.97 11.59
C THR A 34 11.42 20.23 10.76
N VAL A 35 12.24 20.10 9.71
CA VAL A 35 12.54 21.24 8.82
C VAL A 35 11.36 21.51 7.87
N GLY A 36 10.62 20.45 7.50
CA GLY A 36 9.37 20.55 6.74
C GLY A 36 8.34 21.42 7.42
N ILE A 37 8.19 21.35 8.75
CA ILE A 37 7.32 22.25 9.53
C ILE A 37 7.68 23.72 9.24
N SER A 38 8.96 24.10 9.36
CA SER A 38 9.38 25.48 9.12
C SER A 38 9.08 25.92 7.68
N LYS A 39 9.35 25.07 6.68
CA LYS A 39 9.01 25.34 5.27
C LYS A 39 7.52 25.51 5.07
N PHE A 40 6.71 24.62 5.61
CA PHE A 40 5.26 24.67 5.50
C PHE A 40 4.70 25.98 6.08
N MET A 41 5.12 26.33 7.29
CA MET A 41 4.70 27.58 7.94
C MET A 41 5.09 28.83 7.15
N LEU A 42 6.30 28.85 6.56
CA LEU A 42 6.70 29.94 5.66
C LEU A 42 5.82 30.01 4.41
N MET A 43 5.47 28.89 3.81
CA MET A 43 4.57 28.85 2.63
C MET A 43 3.16 29.30 2.99
N VAL A 44 2.64 28.87 4.16
CA VAL A 44 1.33 29.32 4.68
C VAL A 44 1.31 30.83 4.91
N ALA A 45 2.34 31.37 5.57
CA ALA A 45 2.43 32.81 5.83
C ALA A 45 2.42 33.66 4.55
N ASN A 46 3.02 33.16 3.47
CA ASN A 46 3.08 33.84 2.19
C ASN A 46 1.85 33.61 1.27
N SER A 47 1.02 32.61 1.58
CA SER A 47 -0.17 32.30 0.78
C SER A 47 -1.25 33.38 0.89
N ASP A 48 -1.96 33.62 -0.21
CA ASP A 48 -3.16 34.51 -0.19
C ASP A 48 -4.41 33.76 0.27
N LYS A 49 -4.40 32.42 0.30
CA LYS A 49 -5.48 31.59 0.83
C LYS A 49 -5.52 31.67 2.35
N LYS A 50 -6.72 31.50 2.91
CA LYS A 50 -6.94 31.44 4.35
C LYS A 50 -6.76 30.02 4.90
N ASP A 51 -7.24 29.03 4.14
CA ASP A 51 -7.36 27.63 4.59
C ASP A 51 -6.23 26.77 4.06
N HIS A 52 -5.65 25.97 4.93
CA HIS A 52 -4.50 25.08 4.70
C HIS A 52 -4.73 23.75 5.38
N VAL A 53 -3.94 22.72 5.07
CA VAL A 53 -4.10 21.37 5.64
C VAL A 53 -2.76 20.81 6.09
N LEU A 54 -2.75 20.23 7.29
CA LEU A 54 -1.72 19.36 7.82
C LEU A 54 -2.34 17.97 8.01
N ALA A 55 -1.76 16.96 7.36
CA ALA A 55 -2.24 15.58 7.40
C ALA A 55 -1.13 14.58 7.72
N GLY A 56 -1.50 13.49 8.37
CA GLY A 56 -0.63 12.35 8.63
C GLY A 56 -1.45 11.07 8.84
N ALA A 57 -0.81 9.99 9.30
CA ALA A 57 -1.42 8.67 9.41
C ALA A 57 -2.77 8.70 10.16
N ASP A 58 -2.75 9.24 11.35
CA ASP A 58 -3.93 9.50 12.17
C ASP A 58 -3.76 10.82 12.95
N LEU A 59 -4.86 11.34 13.50
CA LEU A 59 -4.83 12.62 14.22
C LEU A 59 -3.87 12.59 15.41
N GLY A 60 -3.86 11.52 16.20
CA GLY A 60 -3.00 11.42 17.39
C GLY A 60 -1.51 11.41 17.04
N THR A 61 -1.15 10.75 15.95
CA THR A 61 0.22 10.74 15.40
C THR A 61 0.64 12.15 14.94
N VAL A 62 -0.23 12.88 14.24
CA VAL A 62 0.04 14.27 13.84
C VAL A 62 0.20 15.16 15.06
N GLU A 63 -0.68 15.05 16.04
CA GLU A 63 -0.60 15.81 17.29
C GLU A 63 0.71 15.56 18.03
N LYS A 64 1.07 14.30 18.21
CA LYS A 64 2.27 13.90 18.95
C LYS A 64 3.56 14.29 18.25
N ASN A 65 3.68 13.99 16.94
CA ASN A 65 4.96 14.05 16.23
C ASN A 65 5.22 15.41 15.56
N ILE A 66 4.15 16.11 15.14
CA ILE A 66 4.29 17.33 14.34
C ILE A 66 3.87 18.56 15.14
N ILE A 67 2.76 18.50 15.88
CA ILE A 67 2.22 19.69 16.57
C ILE A 67 2.91 19.89 17.92
N ASN A 68 2.87 18.88 18.81
CA ASN A 68 3.23 19.00 20.23
C ASN A 68 4.62 18.43 20.57
N SER A 69 5.40 17.97 19.58
CA SER A 69 6.77 17.52 19.86
C SER A 69 7.68 18.67 20.29
N SER A 70 8.79 18.37 20.93
CA SER A 70 9.77 19.38 21.40
C SER A 70 10.33 20.29 20.29
N LEU A 71 10.35 19.81 19.05
CA LEU A 71 10.67 20.55 17.83
C LEU A 71 9.45 20.66 16.90
N GLY A 72 8.26 20.53 17.46
CA GLY A 72 7.02 20.57 16.73
C GLY A 72 6.56 21.98 16.37
N MET A 73 5.43 22.05 15.69
CA MET A 73 4.91 23.30 15.12
C MET A 73 4.65 24.35 16.21
N ILE A 74 4.02 23.97 17.33
CA ILE A 74 3.73 24.90 18.43
C ILE A 74 5.01 25.32 19.14
N ALA A 75 5.96 24.40 19.33
CA ALA A 75 7.25 24.77 19.96
C ALA A 75 8.08 25.75 19.11
N GLN A 76 8.03 25.63 17.77
CA GLN A 76 8.74 26.53 16.85
C GLN A 76 8.04 27.88 16.63
N PHE A 77 6.71 27.96 16.76
CA PHE A 77 5.88 29.10 16.39
C PHE A 77 4.93 29.56 17.52
N SER A 78 5.29 29.33 18.81
CA SER A 78 4.44 29.58 19.98
C SER A 78 3.86 31.00 20.06
N ASP A 79 4.59 31.99 19.55
CA ASP A 79 4.17 33.39 19.63
C ASP A 79 3.09 33.77 18.62
N VAL A 80 2.91 32.96 17.58
CA VAL A 80 2.03 33.29 16.42
C VAL A 80 1.10 32.13 16.02
N ALA A 81 1.21 30.96 16.62
CA ALA A 81 0.39 29.80 16.28
C ALA A 81 -0.21 29.16 17.55
N GLU A 82 -1.51 28.86 17.51
CA GLU A 82 -2.25 28.21 18.59
C GLU A 82 -3.01 27.01 18.04
N TYR A 83 -2.87 25.84 18.69
CA TYR A 83 -3.58 24.60 18.30
C TYR A 83 -4.89 24.44 19.08
N HIS A 84 -5.97 24.15 18.36
CA HIS A 84 -7.33 23.94 18.86
C HIS A 84 -7.81 22.52 18.51
N PRO A 85 -7.56 21.50 19.36
CA PRO A 85 -7.88 20.11 19.07
C PRO A 85 -9.39 19.82 18.96
N ALA A 86 -10.22 20.58 19.66
CA ALA A 86 -11.69 20.47 19.64
C ALA A 86 -12.37 21.52 18.75
N GLY A 87 -11.59 22.29 18.00
CA GLY A 87 -12.07 23.49 17.29
C GLY A 87 -12.18 24.71 18.23
N LYS A 88 -12.47 25.89 17.65
CA LYS A 88 -12.67 27.14 18.38
C LYS A 88 -13.67 28.03 17.63
N GLY A 89 -14.61 28.60 18.35
CA GLY A 89 -15.61 29.53 17.79
C GLY A 89 -16.51 28.87 16.74
N LYS A 90 -16.46 29.35 15.51
CA LYS A 90 -17.24 28.80 14.38
C LYS A 90 -16.59 27.59 13.70
N ILE A 91 -15.34 27.29 14.02
CA ILE A 91 -14.59 26.18 13.42
C ILE A 91 -14.64 24.99 14.37
N SER A 92 -15.39 23.97 14.03
CA SER A 92 -15.57 22.75 14.85
C SER A 92 -14.52 21.67 14.60
N LEU A 93 -13.66 21.83 13.58
CA LEU A 93 -12.62 20.86 13.26
C LEU A 93 -11.31 21.19 13.98
N PRO A 94 -10.48 20.19 14.30
CA PRO A 94 -9.12 20.40 14.77
C PRO A 94 -8.34 21.30 13.82
N HIS A 95 -7.76 22.38 14.33
CA HIS A 95 -7.03 23.33 13.51
C HIS A 95 -5.97 24.10 14.29
N ILE A 96 -5.01 24.66 13.57
CA ILE A 96 -4.06 25.63 14.08
C ILE A 96 -4.46 27.00 13.54
N ALA A 97 -4.66 27.96 14.45
CA ALA A 97 -4.78 29.36 14.11
C ALA A 97 -3.36 29.95 14.04
N TYR A 98 -3.00 30.52 12.90
CA TYR A 98 -1.69 31.08 12.66
C TYR A 98 -1.77 32.53 12.25
N ASP A 99 -1.27 33.44 13.08
CA ASP A 99 -1.23 34.86 12.81
C ASP A 99 -0.04 35.22 11.93
N THR A 100 -0.31 35.82 10.79
CA THR A 100 0.69 36.17 9.78
C THR A 100 0.57 37.62 9.34
N PRO A 101 1.59 38.21 8.69
CA PRO A 101 1.48 39.56 8.11
C PRO A 101 0.36 39.70 7.09
N LYS A 102 -0.09 38.60 6.47
CA LYS A 102 -1.25 38.57 5.54
C LYS A 102 -2.58 38.20 6.24
N GLY A 103 -2.65 38.36 7.56
CA GLY A 103 -3.82 38.01 8.38
C GLY A 103 -3.78 36.58 8.91
N GLN A 104 -4.81 36.23 9.69
CA GLN A 104 -4.90 34.92 10.32
C GLN A 104 -5.19 33.81 9.32
N LYS A 105 -4.39 32.77 9.37
CA LYS A 105 -4.53 31.53 8.58
C LYS A 105 -5.09 30.42 9.45
N ILE A 106 -5.81 29.50 8.81
CA ILE A 106 -6.37 28.31 9.46
C ILE A 106 -5.72 27.08 8.81
N ILE A 107 -5.01 26.29 9.60
CA ILE A 107 -4.42 25.03 9.18
C ILE A 107 -5.24 23.90 9.78
N TYR A 108 -6.11 23.29 8.98
CA TYR A 108 -6.89 22.12 9.42
C TYR A 108 -5.98 20.92 9.63
N VAL A 109 -6.22 20.18 10.72
CA VAL A 109 -5.43 19.02 11.10
C VAL A 109 -6.28 17.76 10.94
N THR A 110 -5.76 16.76 10.22
CA THR A 110 -6.51 15.52 9.97
C THR A 110 -5.60 14.29 9.86
N GLY A 111 -6.14 13.11 10.21
CA GLY A 111 -5.59 11.83 9.77
C GLY A 111 -6.21 11.44 8.42
N TYR A 112 -5.44 10.73 7.59
CA TYR A 112 -5.98 10.13 6.35
C TYR A 112 -6.51 8.71 6.55
N ASP A 113 -6.43 8.16 7.77
CA ASP A 113 -7.00 6.88 8.20
C ASP A 113 -8.53 6.84 8.17
N ASN A 114 -9.19 7.99 8.27
CA ASN A 114 -10.64 8.10 8.40
C ASN A 114 -11.26 8.99 7.32
N LYS A 115 -11.88 8.35 6.33
CA LYS A 115 -12.50 8.99 5.17
C LYS A 115 -13.57 10.03 5.54
N ALA A 116 -14.40 9.75 6.54
CA ALA A 116 -15.43 10.68 6.98
C ALA A 116 -14.84 11.95 7.62
N ARG A 117 -13.67 11.84 8.25
CA ARG A 117 -12.96 12.96 8.87
C ARG A 117 -12.31 13.85 7.82
N TRP A 118 -11.47 13.30 6.96
CA TRP A 118 -10.75 14.11 5.99
C TRP A 118 -11.66 14.71 4.91
N LYS A 119 -12.77 14.06 4.54
CA LYS A 119 -13.77 14.65 3.64
C LYS A 119 -14.37 15.96 4.16
N LYS A 120 -14.52 16.10 5.48
CA LYS A 120 -14.98 17.35 6.09
C LYS A 120 -13.98 18.51 5.93
N VAL A 121 -12.69 18.19 5.88
CA VAL A 121 -11.61 19.16 5.70
C VAL A 121 -11.54 19.64 4.25
N LEU A 122 -11.84 18.78 3.28
CA LEU A 122 -11.67 19.07 1.85
C LEU A 122 -12.82 19.88 1.20
N GLY A 123 -13.63 20.56 1.99
CA GLY A 123 -14.80 21.32 1.48
C GLY A 123 -14.48 22.55 0.61
N SER A 124 -13.22 23.02 0.54
CA SER A 124 -12.81 24.23 -0.17
C SER A 124 -11.49 24.06 -0.93
N GLN A 125 -11.10 25.10 -1.69
CA GLN A 125 -9.77 25.19 -2.29
C GLN A 125 -8.75 25.62 -1.22
N MET A 126 -7.67 24.85 -1.12
CA MET A 126 -6.62 25.02 -0.11
C MET A 126 -5.43 25.82 -0.65
N GLY A 127 -4.74 26.56 0.20
CA GLY A 127 -3.46 27.18 -0.15
C GLY A 127 -2.33 26.17 -0.11
N CYS A 128 -1.90 25.83 1.09
CA CYS A 128 -0.77 24.94 1.33
C CYS A 128 -1.24 23.64 2.01
N VAL A 129 -0.61 22.53 1.64
CA VAL A 129 -0.86 21.20 2.22
C VAL A 129 0.47 20.58 2.62
N PHE A 130 0.52 20.00 3.82
CA PHE A 130 1.60 19.15 4.26
C PHE A 130 1.06 17.76 4.60
N ILE A 131 1.60 16.72 3.96
CA ILE A 131 1.25 15.32 4.21
C ILE A 131 2.50 14.60 4.73
N ASP A 132 2.49 14.20 5.99
CA ASP A 132 3.54 13.39 6.59
C ASP A 132 3.31 11.90 6.31
N GLU A 133 4.38 11.16 6.06
CA GLU A 133 4.37 9.73 5.73
C GLU A 133 3.44 9.37 4.55
N VAL A 134 3.54 10.11 3.46
CA VAL A 134 2.64 9.99 2.29
C VAL A 134 2.66 8.61 1.63
N ASN A 135 3.71 7.80 1.84
CA ASN A 135 3.83 6.43 1.32
C ASN A 135 2.74 5.47 1.85
N ILE A 136 2.18 5.75 3.03
CA ILE A 136 1.10 4.95 3.63
C ILE A 136 -0.27 5.64 3.55
N ALA A 137 -0.36 6.78 2.86
CA ALA A 137 -1.59 7.55 2.78
C ALA A 137 -2.66 6.90 1.89
N ASP A 138 -3.93 7.11 2.24
CA ASP A 138 -5.05 6.80 1.37
C ASP A 138 -4.92 7.57 0.04
N MET A 139 -4.84 6.85 -1.06
CA MET A 139 -4.63 7.45 -2.38
C MET A 139 -5.81 8.29 -2.87
N GLU A 140 -7.04 8.01 -2.43
CA GLU A 140 -8.19 8.88 -2.71
C GLU A 140 -7.99 10.24 -2.05
N PHE A 141 -7.57 10.25 -0.78
CA PHE A 141 -7.22 11.49 -0.08
C PHE A 141 -6.12 12.27 -0.82
N VAL A 142 -5.03 11.59 -1.20
CA VAL A 142 -3.90 12.25 -1.89
C VAL A 142 -4.34 12.86 -3.23
N ARG A 143 -5.12 12.15 -4.04
CA ARG A 143 -5.63 12.63 -5.33
C ARG A 143 -6.53 13.86 -5.14
N GLU A 144 -7.49 13.78 -4.22
CA GLU A 144 -8.42 14.86 -3.93
C GLU A 144 -7.72 16.12 -3.44
N ILE A 145 -6.81 16.00 -2.47
CA ILE A 145 -6.14 17.17 -1.90
C ILE A 145 -5.13 17.79 -2.87
N THR A 146 -4.45 16.97 -3.68
CA THR A 146 -3.52 17.47 -4.71
C THR A 146 -4.24 18.34 -5.75
N HIS A 147 -5.47 17.96 -6.12
CA HIS A 147 -6.29 18.71 -7.05
C HIS A 147 -6.74 20.07 -6.48
N ARG A 148 -6.87 20.18 -5.16
CA ARG A 148 -7.45 21.35 -4.48
C ARG A 148 -6.44 22.32 -3.91
N CYS A 149 -5.14 22.02 -3.94
CA CYS A 149 -4.11 22.84 -3.31
C CYS A 149 -3.19 23.55 -4.32
N GLU A 150 -2.74 24.74 -3.94
CA GLU A 150 -1.76 25.52 -4.71
C GLU A 150 -0.33 24.97 -4.49
N TYR A 151 0.03 24.72 -3.24
CA TYR A 151 1.31 24.14 -2.84
C TYR A 151 1.11 22.86 -2.01
N MET A 152 1.93 21.86 -2.27
CA MET A 152 1.95 20.64 -1.46
C MET A 152 3.38 20.23 -1.13
N MET A 153 3.60 19.84 0.11
CA MET A 153 4.82 19.22 0.59
C MET A 153 4.47 17.87 1.19
N THR A 154 5.33 16.89 0.94
CA THR A 154 5.17 15.56 1.54
C THR A 154 6.49 15.07 2.12
N THR A 155 6.41 14.28 3.17
CA THR A 155 7.55 13.52 3.69
C THR A 155 7.26 12.03 3.55
N SER A 156 8.30 11.24 3.33
CA SER A 156 8.23 9.78 3.38
C SER A 156 9.59 9.18 3.76
N ASN A 157 9.57 8.02 4.40
CA ASN A 157 10.66 7.08 4.27
C ASN A 157 10.40 6.25 3.02
N PRO A 158 11.43 5.88 2.24
CA PRO A 158 11.24 5.04 1.07
C PRO A 158 10.53 3.73 1.43
N ASP A 159 9.73 3.23 0.52
CA ASP A 159 8.93 2.01 0.67
C ASP A 159 8.94 1.17 -0.62
N ASP A 160 7.97 0.30 -0.83
CA ASP A 160 7.84 -0.48 -2.05
C ASP A 160 7.67 0.44 -3.28
N PRO A 161 8.56 0.37 -4.28
CA PRO A 161 8.51 1.22 -5.47
C PRO A 161 7.24 1.03 -6.32
N ASN A 162 6.46 -0.03 -6.09
CA ASN A 162 5.20 -0.27 -6.80
C ASN A 162 4.00 0.48 -6.18
N LEU A 163 4.16 1.14 -5.04
CA LEU A 163 3.08 1.92 -4.45
C LEU A 163 2.58 3.00 -5.42
N PRO A 164 1.25 3.19 -5.55
CA PRO A 164 0.67 4.16 -6.49
C PRO A 164 1.19 5.58 -6.31
N ILE A 165 1.53 5.98 -5.08
CA ILE A 165 2.06 7.32 -4.78
C ILE A 165 3.33 7.63 -5.57
N TYR A 166 4.19 6.63 -5.81
CA TYR A 166 5.40 6.82 -6.60
C TYR A 166 5.06 7.11 -8.06
N LYS A 167 4.29 6.25 -8.70
CA LYS A 167 3.94 6.37 -10.12
C LYS A 167 3.09 7.61 -10.40
N GLU A 168 2.09 7.87 -9.56
CA GLU A 168 1.14 8.95 -9.81
C GLU A 168 1.72 10.33 -9.48
N PHE A 169 2.64 10.41 -8.51
CA PHE A 169 3.13 11.69 -7.97
C PHE A 169 4.65 11.78 -7.90
N ILE A 170 5.31 11.03 -7.03
CA ILE A 170 6.71 11.26 -6.66
C ILE A 170 7.65 11.10 -7.87
N ASN A 171 7.46 10.06 -8.70
CA ASN A 171 8.32 9.79 -9.86
C ASN A 171 8.18 10.83 -11.00
N LYS A 172 7.21 11.74 -10.92
CA LYS A 172 7.07 12.90 -11.81
C LYS A 172 7.88 14.11 -11.36
N SER A 173 8.46 14.08 -10.17
CA SER A 173 9.35 15.12 -9.64
C SER A 173 10.79 14.89 -10.07
N ARG A 174 11.63 15.90 -9.94
CA ARG A 174 13.06 15.80 -10.25
C ARG A 174 13.90 16.54 -9.20
N PRO A 175 15.11 16.06 -8.90
CA PRO A 175 16.05 16.77 -8.05
C PRO A 175 16.53 18.08 -8.71
N LEU A 176 16.99 19.01 -7.88
CA LEU A 176 17.75 20.15 -8.37
C LEU A 176 19.07 19.68 -8.95
N LYS A 177 19.51 20.28 -10.08
CA LYS A 177 20.74 19.87 -10.78
C LYS A 177 21.97 19.81 -9.86
N ARG A 178 22.10 20.76 -8.91
CA ARG A 178 23.22 20.83 -7.97
C ARG A 178 23.27 19.68 -6.97
N TYR A 179 22.18 18.94 -6.75
CA TYR A 179 22.09 17.82 -5.81
C TYR A 179 21.99 16.45 -6.50
N ILE A 180 22.08 16.37 -7.83
CA ILE A 180 21.97 15.09 -8.55
C ILE A 180 23.03 14.09 -8.08
N ASN A 181 24.24 14.55 -7.80
CA ASN A 181 25.35 13.70 -7.36
C ASN A 181 25.17 13.14 -5.92
N ASP A 182 24.26 13.72 -5.13
CA ASP A 182 23.92 13.21 -3.80
C ASP A 182 22.95 12.03 -3.86
N TYR A 183 22.36 11.79 -5.03
CA TYR A 183 21.33 10.76 -5.19
C TYR A 183 21.96 9.41 -5.53
N PRO A 184 21.50 8.33 -4.89
CA PRO A 184 21.78 6.98 -5.35
C PRO A 184 21.27 6.81 -6.79
N ARG A 185 22.06 6.12 -7.62
CA ARG A 185 21.70 5.87 -9.02
C ARG A 185 20.34 5.16 -9.16
N GLU A 186 20.11 4.18 -8.30
CA GLU A 186 18.84 3.43 -8.23
C GLU A 186 17.63 4.36 -8.08
N LEU A 187 17.70 5.36 -7.19
CA LEU A 187 16.63 6.32 -6.99
C LEU A 187 16.43 7.24 -8.20
N LEU A 188 17.52 7.67 -8.84
CA LEU A 188 17.41 8.48 -10.07
C LEU A 188 16.74 7.73 -11.22
N GLU A 189 17.03 6.43 -11.35
CA GLU A 189 16.41 5.55 -12.36
C GLU A 189 14.91 5.34 -12.10
N GLU A 190 14.47 5.40 -10.85
CA GLU A 190 13.06 5.29 -10.47
C GLU A 190 12.26 6.59 -10.71
N LEU A 191 12.92 7.75 -10.72
CA LEU A 191 12.27 9.03 -11.04
C LEU A 191 12.07 9.18 -12.57
N ASN A 192 11.36 8.26 -13.20
CA ASN A 192 11.28 8.07 -14.66
C ASN A 192 9.95 8.47 -15.30
N GLU A 193 8.91 8.79 -14.52
CA GLU A 193 7.64 9.26 -15.07
C GLU A 193 7.79 10.65 -15.74
N PRO A 194 6.90 11.02 -16.67
CA PRO A 194 6.94 12.31 -17.33
C PRO A 194 7.01 13.47 -16.33
N LYS A 195 8.09 14.25 -16.40
CA LYS A 195 8.39 15.34 -15.47
C LYS A 195 7.30 16.42 -15.47
N VAL A 196 6.86 16.83 -14.29
CA VAL A 196 5.98 17.97 -14.09
C VAL A 196 6.79 19.20 -13.64
N PRO A 197 6.72 20.36 -14.35
CA PRO A 197 7.43 21.56 -13.96
C PRO A 197 7.01 22.08 -12.58
N GLY A 198 8.00 22.39 -11.74
CA GLY A 198 7.77 22.89 -10.39
C GLY A 198 7.52 21.77 -9.35
N TRP A 199 7.67 20.50 -9.72
CA TRP A 199 7.68 19.37 -8.79
C TRP A 199 9.12 18.99 -8.49
N ILE A 200 9.54 19.18 -7.24
CA ILE A 200 10.93 18.99 -6.81
C ILE A 200 11.01 17.77 -5.91
N HIS A 201 11.97 16.91 -6.20
CA HIS A 201 12.34 15.81 -5.33
C HIS A 201 13.53 16.19 -4.46
N TRP A 202 13.45 15.87 -3.17
CA TRP A 202 14.51 16.06 -2.19
C TRP A 202 14.88 14.72 -1.56
N TYR A 203 16.14 14.37 -1.67
CA TYR A 203 16.69 13.19 -1.00
C TYR A 203 17.52 13.63 0.19
N PHE A 204 17.07 13.28 1.40
CA PHE A 204 17.72 13.61 2.65
C PHE A 204 18.19 12.35 3.37
N THR A 205 19.41 12.41 3.92
CA THR A 205 20.04 11.34 4.69
C THR A 205 20.35 11.78 6.11
N PHE A 206 20.85 10.88 6.94
CA PHE A 206 21.35 11.21 8.27
C PHE A 206 22.36 12.38 8.23
N TYR A 207 23.20 12.43 7.21
CA TYR A 207 24.26 13.45 7.04
C TYR A 207 23.71 14.84 6.73
N ASP A 208 22.48 14.96 6.32
CA ASP A 208 21.81 16.25 6.12
C ASP A 208 21.26 16.81 7.43
N ASN A 209 21.15 15.99 8.49
CA ASN A 209 20.70 16.41 9.82
C ASN A 209 21.87 16.87 10.68
N ALA A 210 22.17 18.17 10.62
CA ALA A 210 23.28 18.78 11.36
C ALA A 210 23.18 18.68 12.90
N SER A 211 22.05 18.21 13.44
CA SER A 211 21.87 17.96 14.87
C SER A 211 22.21 16.54 15.30
N MET A 212 22.46 15.63 14.36
CA MET A 212 22.84 14.25 14.66
C MET A 212 24.35 14.15 14.83
N THR A 213 24.76 13.42 15.87
CA THR A 213 26.16 13.03 16.05
C THR A 213 26.46 11.73 15.29
N ASP A 214 27.75 11.44 15.09
CA ASP A 214 28.17 10.16 14.48
C ASP A 214 27.72 8.98 15.34
N ASP A 215 27.74 9.11 16.67
CA ASP A 215 27.27 8.09 17.61
C ASP A 215 25.75 7.84 17.49
N ASP A 216 24.93 8.90 17.33
CA ASP A 216 23.50 8.77 17.08
C ASP A 216 23.22 8.05 15.75
N THR A 217 23.98 8.36 14.73
CA THR A 217 23.88 7.72 13.41
C THR A 217 24.24 6.24 13.51
N GLN A 218 25.36 5.93 14.16
CA GLN A 218 25.82 4.55 14.32
C GLN A 218 24.81 3.71 15.11
N ARG A 219 24.27 4.22 16.23
CA ARG A 219 23.23 3.54 17.01
C ARG A 219 21.98 3.23 16.18
N LYS A 220 21.58 4.10 15.25
CA LYS A 220 20.42 3.85 14.38
C LYS A 220 20.73 2.79 13.34
N ILE A 221 21.93 2.78 12.80
CA ILE A 221 22.37 1.76 11.83
C ILE A 221 22.39 0.39 12.50
N GLU A 222 23.00 0.28 13.68
CA GLU A 222 23.11 -0.97 14.42
C GLU A 222 21.76 -1.53 14.90
N ALA A 223 20.76 -0.66 15.09
CA ALA A 223 19.43 -1.07 15.53
C ALA A 223 18.62 -1.82 14.45
N VAL A 224 19.09 -1.84 13.20
CA VAL A 224 18.35 -2.45 12.08
C VAL A 224 19.24 -3.50 11.40
N PRO A 225 18.82 -4.78 11.33
CA PRO A 225 19.62 -5.83 10.70
C PRO A 225 19.87 -5.53 9.22
N GLU A 226 21.13 -5.66 8.79
CA GLU A 226 21.52 -5.54 7.39
C GLU A 226 20.80 -6.58 6.52
N GLY A 227 20.56 -6.25 5.26
CA GLY A 227 19.89 -7.14 4.30
C GLY A 227 18.38 -7.16 4.40
N THR A 228 17.77 -6.48 5.40
CA THR A 228 16.32 -6.38 5.53
C THR A 228 15.75 -5.23 4.68
N LYS A 229 14.47 -5.32 4.32
CA LYS A 229 13.72 -4.19 3.70
C LYS A 229 13.82 -2.94 4.59
N MET A 230 13.71 -3.13 5.90
CA MET A 230 13.79 -2.04 6.87
C MET A 230 15.14 -1.34 6.81
N TYR A 231 16.24 -2.08 6.69
CA TYR A 231 17.58 -1.54 6.53
C TYR A 231 17.70 -0.72 5.22
N LYS A 232 17.22 -1.30 4.10
CA LYS A 232 17.22 -0.62 2.81
C LYS A 232 16.42 0.68 2.86
N ASN A 233 15.21 0.64 3.42
CA ASN A 233 14.29 1.80 3.43
C ASN A 233 14.71 2.86 4.45
N LYS A 234 15.03 2.47 5.69
CA LYS A 234 15.25 3.42 6.79
C LYS A 234 16.68 3.86 6.94
N ILE A 235 17.63 2.96 6.64
CA ILE A 235 19.07 3.24 6.82
C ILE A 235 19.71 3.69 5.51
N GLN A 236 19.50 2.97 4.42
CA GLN A 236 20.05 3.37 3.13
C GLN A 236 19.22 4.47 2.43
N GLY A 237 17.99 4.70 2.89
CA GLY A 237 17.08 5.67 2.27
C GLY A 237 16.67 5.30 0.85
N LEU A 238 16.70 4.01 0.52
CA LEU A 238 16.37 3.46 -0.79
C LEU A 238 15.02 2.77 -0.78
N ARG A 239 14.32 2.86 -1.89
CA ARG A 239 13.09 2.11 -2.07
C ARG A 239 13.44 0.63 -2.17
N GLY A 240 12.72 -0.21 -1.44
CA GLY A 240 12.93 -1.64 -1.41
C GLY A 240 11.63 -2.38 -1.56
N LYS A 241 11.60 -3.33 -2.49
CA LYS A 241 10.64 -4.41 -2.39
C LYS A 241 10.93 -5.16 -1.09
N ALA A 242 9.88 -5.73 -0.47
CA ALA A 242 10.10 -6.57 0.69
C ALA A 242 11.20 -7.59 0.37
N THR A 243 12.30 -7.55 1.11
CA THR A 243 13.42 -8.49 0.98
C THR A 243 13.06 -9.84 1.60
N GLY A 244 11.91 -10.28 1.41
CA GLY A 244 11.31 -11.48 1.91
C GLY A 244 10.06 -11.81 1.13
N LEU A 245 10.08 -11.58 -0.20
CA LEU A 245 8.97 -12.04 -1.04
C LEU A 245 8.77 -13.52 -0.81
N VAL A 246 7.56 -13.88 -0.44
CA VAL A 246 7.16 -15.29 -0.26
C VAL A 246 7.37 -16.04 -1.56
N PHE A 247 7.04 -15.42 -2.70
CA PHE A 247 7.17 -16.03 -4.03
C PHE A 247 8.22 -15.35 -4.90
N ASN A 248 9.44 -15.23 -4.40
CA ASN A 248 10.56 -14.58 -5.08
C ASN A 248 10.93 -15.22 -6.44
N GLY A 249 10.54 -16.49 -6.66
CA GLY A 249 10.72 -17.19 -7.94
C GLY A 249 9.65 -16.89 -8.98
N PHE A 250 8.55 -16.19 -8.62
CA PHE A 250 7.47 -15.84 -9.54
C PHE A 250 7.90 -14.70 -10.47
N GLY A 251 7.64 -14.84 -11.75
CA GLY A 251 8.01 -13.84 -12.72
C GLY A 251 7.40 -14.08 -14.12
N LYS A 252 7.92 -13.39 -15.12
CA LYS A 252 7.40 -13.44 -16.50
C LYS A 252 7.22 -14.86 -17.06
N ARG A 253 8.07 -15.79 -16.65
CA ARG A 253 8.01 -17.20 -17.10
C ARG A 253 6.78 -17.95 -16.59
N ASN A 254 6.16 -17.47 -15.49
CA ASN A 254 4.96 -18.05 -14.92
C ASN A 254 3.67 -17.42 -15.48
N ILE A 255 3.80 -16.35 -16.27
CA ILE A 255 2.67 -15.63 -16.86
C ILE A 255 2.52 -16.08 -18.31
N ILE A 256 1.34 -16.60 -18.64
CA ILE A 256 1.02 -17.13 -19.97
C ILE A 256 -0.19 -16.42 -20.59
N THR A 257 -0.33 -16.53 -21.89
CA THR A 257 -1.49 -16.05 -22.64
C THR A 257 -2.64 -17.05 -22.57
N GLU A 258 -3.84 -16.59 -22.95
CA GLU A 258 -5.00 -17.48 -23.06
C GLU A 258 -4.78 -18.56 -24.12
N GLU A 259 -4.12 -18.23 -25.23
CA GLU A 259 -3.80 -19.17 -26.31
C GLU A 259 -2.89 -20.30 -25.79
N GLU A 260 -1.84 -19.94 -25.05
CA GLU A 260 -0.95 -20.93 -24.41
C GLU A 260 -1.70 -21.80 -23.41
N ALA A 261 -2.62 -21.22 -22.63
CA ALA A 261 -3.43 -21.98 -21.69
C ALA A 261 -4.39 -22.95 -22.38
N ARG A 262 -4.95 -22.59 -23.52
CA ARG A 262 -5.82 -23.46 -24.32
C ARG A 262 -5.09 -24.63 -24.97
N ALA A 263 -3.77 -24.58 -25.07
CA ALA A 263 -2.97 -25.71 -25.57
C ALA A 263 -2.88 -26.87 -24.55
N TYR A 264 -3.24 -26.64 -23.28
CA TYR A 264 -3.25 -27.68 -22.25
C TYR A 264 -4.58 -28.45 -22.23
N THR A 265 -4.51 -29.73 -21.90
CA THR A 265 -5.68 -30.55 -21.56
C THR A 265 -5.89 -30.52 -20.05
N TYR A 266 -7.09 -30.18 -19.62
CA TYR A 266 -7.44 -30.05 -18.19
C TYR A 266 -8.11 -31.31 -17.66
N ARG A 267 -7.72 -31.70 -16.46
CA ARG A 267 -8.28 -32.84 -15.72
C ARG A 267 -9.38 -32.39 -14.76
N TYR A 268 -9.16 -31.24 -14.09
CA TYR A 268 -10.08 -30.66 -13.13
C TYR A 268 -10.12 -29.14 -13.27
N PHE A 269 -11.29 -28.59 -12.92
CA PHE A 269 -11.46 -27.17 -12.69
C PHE A 269 -12.01 -26.95 -11.28
N ALA A 270 -11.58 -25.86 -10.64
CA ALA A 270 -12.05 -25.45 -9.32
C ALA A 270 -12.07 -23.92 -9.20
N CYS A 271 -12.88 -23.44 -8.26
CA CYS A 271 -12.88 -22.04 -7.88
C CYS A 271 -12.53 -21.93 -6.40
N GLY A 272 -11.67 -20.98 -6.05
CA GLY A 272 -11.43 -20.61 -4.65
C GLY A 272 -11.95 -19.23 -4.39
N ILE A 273 -12.50 -19.04 -3.19
CA ILE A 273 -13.19 -17.83 -2.77
C ILE A 273 -12.58 -17.39 -1.45
N ASP A 274 -12.05 -16.18 -1.42
CA ASP A 274 -11.61 -15.54 -0.19
C ASP A 274 -12.46 -14.32 0.07
N THR A 275 -13.04 -14.25 1.28
CA THR A 275 -13.91 -13.16 1.70
C THR A 275 -13.37 -12.57 2.99
N ALA A 276 -12.76 -11.41 2.91
CA ALA A 276 -12.29 -10.69 4.08
C ALA A 276 -13.36 -9.69 4.54
N TYR A 277 -14.12 -10.05 5.57
CA TYR A 277 -15.03 -9.18 6.29
C TYR A 277 -14.37 -8.61 7.56
N SER A 278 -13.17 -8.07 7.47
CA SER A 278 -12.47 -7.50 8.61
C SER A 278 -12.61 -5.99 8.60
N GLN A 279 -13.09 -5.41 9.68
CA GLN A 279 -13.19 -3.94 9.88
C GLN A 279 -11.82 -3.22 9.79
N LYS A 280 -10.71 -3.95 9.76
CA LYS A 280 -9.34 -3.42 9.74
C LYS A 280 -8.65 -3.50 8.38
N SER A 281 -9.23 -4.21 7.42
CA SER A 281 -8.76 -4.31 6.04
C SER A 281 -9.87 -3.84 5.11
N PRO A 282 -9.59 -3.16 3.99
CA PRO A 282 -10.61 -2.92 2.99
C PRO A 282 -11.21 -4.28 2.58
N ASP A 283 -12.52 -4.43 2.79
CA ASP A 283 -13.25 -5.66 2.53
C ASP A 283 -13.04 -6.10 1.09
N THR A 284 -12.19 -7.09 0.88
CA THR A 284 -11.86 -7.63 -0.44
C THR A 284 -12.48 -9.00 -0.61
N ILE A 285 -13.28 -9.16 -1.66
CA ILE A 285 -13.86 -10.43 -2.07
C ILE A 285 -13.13 -10.88 -3.33
N THR A 286 -12.61 -12.10 -3.35
CA THR A 286 -11.91 -12.63 -4.52
C THR A 286 -12.48 -13.96 -4.96
N TYR A 287 -12.60 -14.15 -6.26
CA TYR A 287 -12.88 -15.42 -6.91
C TYR A 287 -11.73 -15.78 -7.82
N ILE A 288 -11.12 -16.93 -7.61
CA ILE A 288 -9.99 -17.42 -8.42
C ILE A 288 -10.37 -18.74 -9.08
N PHE A 289 -10.44 -18.75 -10.39
CA PHE A 289 -10.72 -19.95 -11.17
C PHE A 289 -9.45 -20.59 -11.66
N ILE A 290 -9.28 -21.88 -11.35
CA ILE A 290 -8.08 -22.63 -11.74
C ILE A 290 -8.42 -23.86 -12.58
N GLY A 291 -7.45 -24.26 -13.38
CA GLY A 291 -7.45 -25.54 -14.06
C GLY A 291 -6.24 -26.39 -13.66
N ILE A 292 -6.48 -27.67 -13.37
CA ILE A 292 -5.41 -28.65 -13.15
C ILE A 292 -5.27 -29.47 -14.43
N THR A 293 -4.09 -29.42 -15.03
CA THR A 293 -3.83 -30.07 -16.32
C THR A 293 -3.53 -31.56 -16.14
N THR A 294 -3.67 -32.32 -17.24
CA THR A 294 -3.29 -33.75 -17.27
C THR A 294 -1.79 -33.96 -17.12
N CYS A 295 -0.97 -32.96 -17.47
CA CYS A 295 0.48 -33.00 -17.31
C CYS A 295 0.96 -32.44 -15.96
N GLY A 296 0.05 -32.22 -15.00
CA GLY A 296 0.39 -31.89 -13.62
C GLY A 296 0.74 -30.44 -13.37
N LYS A 297 0.13 -29.50 -14.08
CA LYS A 297 0.24 -28.05 -13.82
C LYS A 297 -1.04 -27.50 -13.21
N CYS A 298 -0.91 -26.50 -12.34
CA CYS A 298 -1.98 -25.64 -11.87
C CYS A 298 -1.92 -24.32 -12.65
N ILE A 299 -3.00 -23.94 -13.28
CA ILE A 299 -3.09 -22.71 -14.06
C ILE A 299 -4.23 -21.85 -13.52
N VAL A 300 -3.92 -20.62 -13.08
CA VAL A 300 -4.93 -19.62 -12.74
C VAL A 300 -5.49 -19.07 -14.06
N LEU A 301 -6.76 -19.34 -14.32
CA LEU A 301 -7.43 -19.10 -15.59
C LEU A 301 -8.28 -17.82 -15.61
N ASP A 302 -8.80 -17.42 -14.47
CA ASP A 302 -9.59 -16.20 -14.35
C ASP A 302 -9.63 -15.72 -12.89
N GLU A 303 -9.81 -14.42 -12.72
CA GLU A 303 -9.99 -13.79 -11.42
C GLU A 303 -11.11 -12.77 -11.46
N GLU A 304 -11.75 -12.58 -10.33
CA GLU A 304 -12.65 -11.46 -10.08
C GLU A 304 -12.41 -10.95 -8.66
N VAL A 305 -12.14 -9.65 -8.54
CA VAL A 305 -11.74 -9.03 -7.26
C VAL A 305 -12.60 -7.81 -7.02
N TYR A 306 -13.25 -7.78 -5.88
CA TYR A 306 -14.06 -6.67 -5.41
C TYR A 306 -13.46 -6.09 -4.14
N ASN A 307 -13.15 -4.81 -4.17
CA ASN A 307 -12.72 -4.08 -2.99
C ASN A 307 -13.84 -3.14 -2.56
N ASN A 308 -14.54 -3.48 -1.48
CA ASN A 308 -15.66 -2.70 -0.97
C ASN A 308 -15.28 -1.27 -0.55
N ALA A 309 -14.01 -1.01 -0.24
CA ALA A 309 -13.54 0.35 0.03
C ALA A 309 -13.55 1.26 -1.22
N ASN A 310 -13.52 0.66 -2.42
CA ASN A 310 -13.49 1.38 -3.70
C ASN A 310 -14.87 1.39 -4.42
N ILE A 311 -15.91 0.83 -3.80
CA ILE A 311 -17.26 0.73 -4.36
C ILE A 311 -18.19 1.63 -3.54
N ASP A 312 -19.03 2.43 -4.22
CA ASP A 312 -19.97 3.35 -3.54
C ASP A 312 -21.00 2.65 -2.65
N ILE A 313 -21.39 1.43 -3.04
CA ILE A 313 -22.30 0.57 -2.27
C ILE A 313 -21.56 -0.73 -1.99
N PRO A 314 -21.25 -1.07 -0.72
CA PRO A 314 -20.62 -2.34 -0.37
C PRO A 314 -21.44 -3.53 -0.85
N ILE A 315 -20.77 -4.56 -1.37
CA ILE A 315 -21.40 -5.79 -1.83
C ILE A 315 -22.00 -6.52 -0.63
N ALA A 316 -23.31 -6.72 -0.67
CA ALA A 316 -24.02 -7.52 0.33
C ALA A 316 -23.75 -9.03 0.10
N PRO A 317 -23.85 -9.88 1.12
CA PRO A 317 -23.68 -11.34 0.96
C PRO A 317 -24.56 -11.96 -0.15
N THR A 318 -25.77 -11.45 -0.34
CA THR A 318 -26.68 -11.86 -1.43
C THR A 318 -26.16 -11.49 -2.82
N ASP A 319 -25.61 -10.29 -2.97
CA ASP A 319 -25.05 -9.83 -4.24
C ASP A 319 -23.76 -10.61 -4.55
N ASN A 320 -22.98 -10.93 -3.51
CA ASN A 320 -21.81 -11.79 -3.61
C ASN A 320 -22.16 -13.15 -4.22
N ILE A 321 -23.27 -13.77 -3.82
CA ILE A 321 -23.72 -15.06 -4.40
C ILE A 321 -24.08 -14.90 -5.88
N SER A 322 -24.76 -13.85 -6.26
CA SER A 322 -25.15 -13.59 -7.67
C SER A 322 -23.91 -13.36 -8.54
N ASN A 323 -22.94 -12.61 -8.05
CA ASN A 323 -21.66 -12.39 -8.74
C ASN A 323 -20.88 -13.70 -8.88
N LEU A 324 -20.81 -14.51 -7.83
CA LEU A 324 -20.14 -15.81 -7.86
C LEU A 324 -20.77 -16.74 -8.91
N VAL A 325 -22.10 -16.84 -8.96
CA VAL A 325 -22.79 -17.67 -9.95
C VAL A 325 -22.49 -17.20 -11.36
N SER A 326 -22.51 -15.89 -11.60
CA SER A 326 -22.17 -15.30 -12.91
C SER A 326 -20.71 -15.61 -13.31
N PHE A 327 -19.79 -15.51 -12.36
CA PHE A 327 -18.37 -15.86 -12.55
C PHE A 327 -18.19 -17.35 -12.91
N LEU A 328 -18.87 -18.23 -12.18
CA LEU A 328 -18.80 -19.68 -12.41
C LEU A 328 -19.41 -20.09 -13.77
N GLU A 329 -20.56 -19.52 -14.16
CA GLU A 329 -21.17 -19.78 -15.46
C GLU A 329 -20.30 -19.26 -16.61
N ARG A 330 -19.73 -18.07 -16.49
CA ARG A 330 -18.77 -17.54 -17.47
C ARG A 330 -17.59 -18.47 -17.66
N ASN A 331 -16.98 -18.93 -16.58
CA ASN A 331 -15.83 -19.81 -16.64
C ASN A 331 -16.17 -21.22 -17.08
N LYS A 332 -17.33 -21.75 -16.73
CA LYS A 332 -17.84 -23.02 -17.25
C LYS A 332 -17.95 -22.99 -18.78
N ASN A 333 -18.48 -21.92 -19.35
CA ASN A 333 -18.65 -21.77 -20.81
C ASN A 333 -17.32 -21.56 -21.52
N LYS A 334 -16.34 -20.92 -20.85
CA LYS A 334 -15.05 -20.59 -21.45
C LYS A 334 -14.02 -21.71 -21.34
N TRP A 335 -13.94 -22.36 -20.19
CA TRP A 335 -12.89 -23.30 -19.82
C TRP A 335 -13.41 -24.70 -19.52
N GLY A 336 -14.40 -24.81 -18.67
CA GLY A 336 -14.98 -26.08 -18.24
C GLY A 336 -15.62 -26.02 -16.87
N PHE A 337 -16.25 -27.11 -16.47
CA PHE A 337 -17.12 -27.18 -15.30
C PHE A 337 -16.33 -27.40 -14.00
N ALA A 338 -16.35 -26.39 -13.14
CA ALA A 338 -15.89 -26.52 -11.75
C ALA A 338 -17.06 -26.97 -10.86
N LYS A 339 -17.12 -28.25 -10.52
CA LYS A 339 -18.18 -28.81 -9.68
C LYS A 339 -18.20 -28.18 -8.30
N ASN A 340 -17.02 -27.99 -7.69
CA ASN A 340 -16.88 -27.45 -6.35
C ASN A 340 -16.11 -26.14 -6.37
N SER A 341 -16.61 -25.16 -5.62
CA SER A 341 -15.95 -23.93 -5.23
C SER A 341 -15.64 -23.98 -3.75
N PHE A 342 -14.46 -23.54 -3.37
CA PHE A 342 -13.93 -23.66 -2.01
C PHE A 342 -13.83 -22.28 -1.37
N LEU A 343 -14.67 -22.05 -0.35
CA LEU A 343 -14.75 -20.81 0.41
C LEU A 343 -14.01 -20.94 1.72
N ASP A 344 -13.43 -19.85 2.22
CA ASP A 344 -12.91 -19.83 3.58
C ASP A 344 -13.94 -20.39 4.58
N SER A 345 -13.56 -21.45 5.29
CA SER A 345 -14.45 -22.11 6.25
C SER A 345 -14.87 -21.23 7.44
N ALA A 346 -14.21 -20.09 7.66
CA ALA A 346 -14.58 -19.10 8.67
C ALA A 346 -15.79 -18.25 8.24
N ASP A 347 -16.05 -18.12 6.94
CA ASP A 347 -17.18 -17.36 6.41
C ASP A 347 -18.48 -18.21 6.39
N GLN A 348 -19.07 -18.38 7.55
CA GLN A 348 -20.34 -19.09 7.71
C GLN A 348 -21.53 -18.30 7.13
N ALA A 349 -21.41 -16.98 7.02
CA ALA A 349 -22.47 -16.13 6.48
C ALA A 349 -22.67 -16.43 4.98
N THR A 350 -21.62 -16.39 4.20
CA THR A 350 -21.67 -16.69 2.75
C THR A 350 -22.08 -18.15 2.50
N LEU A 351 -21.61 -19.13 3.30
CA LEU A 351 -22.05 -20.53 3.19
C LEU A 351 -23.56 -20.69 3.45
N THR A 352 -24.10 -19.94 4.39
CA THR A 352 -25.53 -19.93 4.71
C THR A 352 -26.33 -19.32 3.57
N GLU A 353 -25.92 -18.17 3.04
CA GLU A 353 -26.59 -17.53 1.90
C GLU A 353 -26.53 -18.41 0.63
N TRP A 354 -25.38 -19.06 0.38
CA TRP A 354 -25.28 -20.04 -0.70
C TRP A 354 -26.30 -21.17 -0.56
N SER A 355 -26.43 -21.71 0.65
CA SER A 355 -27.37 -22.80 0.93
C SER A 355 -28.83 -22.37 0.69
N LYS A 356 -29.21 -21.15 1.06
CA LYS A 356 -30.49 -20.54 0.76
C LYS A 356 -30.71 -20.38 -0.75
N TYR A 357 -29.72 -19.77 -1.44
CA TYR A 357 -29.79 -19.59 -2.89
C TYR A 357 -30.00 -20.93 -3.62
N LYS A 358 -29.16 -21.93 -3.28
CA LYS A 358 -29.24 -23.26 -3.90
C LYS A 358 -30.62 -23.95 -3.69
N ARG A 359 -31.20 -23.76 -2.51
CA ARG A 359 -32.54 -24.32 -2.20
C ARG A 359 -33.63 -23.64 -3.00
N VAL A 360 -33.55 -22.34 -3.25
CA VAL A 360 -34.59 -21.56 -3.95
C VAL A 360 -34.47 -21.67 -5.46
N ASN A 361 -33.24 -21.48 -5.97
CA ASN A 361 -32.99 -21.34 -7.40
C ASN A 361 -32.45 -22.61 -8.06
N GLY A 362 -32.04 -23.60 -7.25
CA GLY A 362 -31.24 -24.72 -7.74
C GLY A 362 -29.82 -24.26 -8.16
N SER A 363 -28.88 -25.16 -8.19
CA SER A 363 -27.55 -24.89 -8.79
C SER A 363 -26.81 -26.19 -9.07
N ILE A 364 -26.11 -26.24 -10.20
CA ILE A 364 -25.22 -27.34 -10.56
C ILE A 364 -23.87 -27.21 -9.85
N PHE A 365 -23.52 -26.01 -9.36
CA PHE A 365 -22.31 -25.74 -8.60
C PHE A 365 -22.50 -26.09 -7.12
N ASN A 366 -21.40 -26.38 -6.43
CA ASN A 366 -21.36 -26.52 -4.98
C ASN A 366 -20.36 -25.55 -4.40
N VAL A 367 -20.74 -24.83 -3.34
CA VAL A 367 -19.81 -24.06 -2.52
C VAL A 367 -19.63 -24.81 -1.20
N VAL A 368 -18.39 -25.10 -0.85
CA VAL A 368 -18.02 -25.88 0.34
C VAL A 368 -16.90 -25.17 1.08
N GLY A 369 -16.83 -25.40 2.40
CA GLY A 369 -15.73 -24.86 3.19
C GLY A 369 -14.37 -25.44 2.74
N ALA A 370 -13.37 -24.59 2.61
CA ALA A 370 -12.02 -24.98 2.25
C ALA A 370 -11.36 -25.80 3.36
N TRP A 371 -10.54 -26.78 2.97
CA TRP A 371 -9.82 -27.64 3.89
C TRP A 371 -8.59 -26.93 4.46
N LYS A 372 -8.67 -26.41 5.69
CA LYS A 372 -7.60 -25.64 6.34
C LYS A 372 -6.61 -26.46 7.19
N LYS A 373 -6.66 -27.78 7.18
CA LYS A 373 -5.71 -28.59 7.98
C LYS A 373 -4.27 -28.54 7.47
N THR A 374 -4.05 -28.15 6.20
CA THR A 374 -2.70 -27.92 5.68
C THR A 374 -2.21 -26.55 6.18
N GLN A 375 -1.10 -26.54 6.90
CA GLN A 375 -0.51 -25.30 7.44
C GLN A 375 -0.15 -24.33 6.31
N ILE A 376 -0.24 -23.02 6.57
CA ILE A 376 0.05 -21.98 5.59
C ILE A 376 1.47 -22.09 5.01
N ILE A 377 2.45 -22.41 5.85
CA ILE A 377 3.85 -22.60 5.43
C ILE A 377 3.95 -23.73 4.40
N THR A 378 3.35 -24.88 4.67
CA THR A 378 3.35 -26.01 3.73
C THR A 378 2.67 -25.65 2.40
N ARG A 379 1.61 -24.84 2.42
CA ARG A 379 0.95 -24.35 1.20
C ARG A 379 1.89 -23.45 0.39
N ILE A 380 2.61 -22.57 1.07
CA ILE A 380 3.61 -21.69 0.46
C ILE A 380 4.75 -22.49 -0.15
N GLU A 381 5.32 -23.45 0.58
CA GLU A 381 6.42 -24.31 0.10
C GLU A 381 6.04 -25.10 -1.16
N LEU A 382 4.82 -25.64 -1.21
CA LEU A 382 4.29 -26.29 -2.41
C LEU A 382 4.23 -25.31 -3.59
N MET A 383 3.67 -24.12 -3.39
CA MET A 383 3.60 -23.11 -4.46
C MET A 383 4.98 -22.65 -4.91
N GLN A 384 5.94 -22.47 -3.99
CA GLN A 384 7.33 -22.11 -4.35
C GLN A 384 7.99 -23.18 -5.24
N ASP A 385 7.80 -24.47 -4.91
CA ASP A 385 8.29 -25.57 -5.74
C ASP A 385 7.63 -25.55 -7.14
N TRP A 386 6.30 -25.39 -7.20
CA TRP A 386 5.58 -25.36 -8.47
C TRP A 386 5.93 -24.13 -9.33
N ILE A 387 6.09 -22.96 -8.73
CA ILE A 387 6.50 -21.71 -9.41
C ILE A 387 7.88 -21.92 -10.04
N LYS A 388 8.85 -22.40 -9.27
CA LYS A 388 10.22 -22.64 -9.72
C LYS A 388 10.27 -23.61 -10.91
N ASN A 389 9.42 -24.64 -10.89
CA ASN A 389 9.39 -25.70 -11.88
C ASN A 389 8.35 -25.47 -13.00
N LEU A 390 7.76 -24.28 -13.06
CA LEU A 390 6.72 -23.90 -14.03
C LEU A 390 5.49 -24.82 -14.02
N ASN A 391 5.18 -25.34 -12.84
CA ASN A 391 3.96 -26.11 -12.56
C ASN A 391 2.84 -25.25 -11.97
N TYR A 392 3.14 -23.97 -11.67
CA TYR A 392 2.16 -22.95 -11.33
C TYR A 392 2.25 -21.80 -12.33
N LEU A 393 1.18 -21.60 -13.09
CA LEU A 393 1.10 -20.61 -14.14
C LEU A 393 -0.13 -19.71 -13.94
N VAL A 394 -0.08 -18.50 -14.47
CA VAL A 394 -1.13 -17.50 -14.31
C VAL A 394 -1.40 -16.83 -15.65
N LEU A 395 -2.66 -16.68 -16.02
CA LEU A 395 -3.02 -15.93 -17.22
C LEU A 395 -2.70 -14.44 -17.06
N ASN A 396 -2.23 -13.84 -18.13
CA ASN A 396 -1.77 -12.44 -18.17
C ASN A 396 -2.85 -11.40 -17.85
N HIS A 397 -4.13 -11.74 -17.88
CA HIS A 397 -5.23 -10.87 -17.52
C HIS A 397 -5.58 -10.92 -16.00
N CYS A 398 -5.09 -11.92 -15.25
CA CYS A 398 -5.23 -12.01 -13.81
C CYS A 398 -4.27 -11.02 -13.12
N LYS A 399 -4.58 -9.73 -13.23
CA LYS A 399 -3.67 -8.62 -12.85
C LYS A 399 -3.46 -8.53 -11.36
N GLU A 400 -4.53 -8.74 -10.58
CA GLU A 400 -4.46 -8.63 -9.14
C GLU A 400 -3.70 -9.81 -8.53
N HIS A 401 -3.94 -11.02 -9.03
CA HIS A 401 -3.17 -12.19 -8.59
C HIS A 401 -1.68 -12.04 -8.91
N ILE A 402 -1.36 -11.56 -10.13
CA ILE A 402 0.03 -11.27 -10.51
C ILE A 402 0.64 -10.20 -9.59
N ARG A 403 -0.12 -9.16 -9.24
CA ARG A 403 0.32 -8.10 -8.32
C ARG A 403 0.63 -8.67 -6.93
N GLU A 404 -0.32 -9.42 -6.34
CA GLU A 404 -0.14 -10.01 -5.01
C GLU A 404 1.04 -10.99 -4.97
N MET A 405 1.18 -11.85 -5.98
CA MET A 405 2.35 -12.75 -6.10
C MET A 405 3.68 -11.99 -6.13
N GLY A 406 3.70 -10.75 -6.60
CA GLY A 406 4.87 -9.89 -6.66
C GLY A 406 5.15 -9.07 -5.40
N VAL A 407 4.20 -8.99 -4.44
CA VAL A 407 4.33 -8.15 -3.24
C VAL A 407 4.12 -8.91 -1.92
N TYR A 408 3.56 -10.12 -1.96
CA TYR A 408 3.34 -10.94 -0.77
C TYR A 408 4.64 -11.27 -0.08
N SER A 409 4.78 -10.89 1.18
CA SER A 409 6.05 -10.87 1.90
C SER A 409 5.99 -11.58 3.25
N TRP A 410 7.16 -12.01 3.73
CA TRP A 410 7.34 -12.52 5.08
C TRP A 410 7.30 -11.39 6.10
N GLN A 411 6.85 -11.70 7.32
CA GLN A 411 7.01 -10.80 8.47
C GLN A 411 8.51 -10.68 8.81
N ASP A 412 8.93 -9.48 9.23
CA ASP A 412 10.36 -9.21 9.48
C ASP A 412 10.98 -10.09 10.58
N ASP A 413 10.18 -10.52 11.56
CA ASP A 413 10.64 -11.22 12.79
C ASP A 413 10.08 -12.62 12.95
N LYS A 414 9.31 -13.14 12.01
CA LYS A 414 8.69 -14.47 12.11
C LYS A 414 8.69 -15.16 10.75
N TYR A 415 8.93 -16.46 10.76
CA TYR A 415 8.72 -17.30 9.57
C TYR A 415 7.22 -17.52 9.31
N MET A 416 6.52 -16.40 9.11
CA MET A 416 5.10 -16.33 8.77
C MET A 416 4.90 -15.22 7.75
N PRO A 417 4.02 -15.36 6.77
CA PRO A 417 3.72 -14.29 5.84
C PRO A 417 2.97 -13.14 6.53
N GLU A 418 3.01 -11.95 5.94
CA GLU A 418 2.17 -10.84 6.35
C GLU A 418 0.69 -11.14 6.03
N ASP A 419 -0.22 -10.65 6.88
CA ASP A 419 -1.66 -10.77 6.71
C ASP A 419 -2.20 -9.58 5.87
N LYS A 420 -1.68 -9.47 4.64
CA LYS A 420 -2.08 -8.47 3.66
C LYS A 420 -1.56 -8.83 2.26
N ASN A 421 -2.23 -8.36 1.22
CA ASN A 421 -1.92 -8.66 -0.19
C ASN A 421 -1.89 -10.17 -0.47
N ASP A 422 -2.84 -10.92 0.08
CA ASP A 422 -2.87 -12.38 0.03
C ASP A 422 -4.25 -12.95 -0.33
N HIS A 423 -5.22 -12.10 -0.62
CA HIS A 423 -6.59 -12.53 -0.86
C HIS A 423 -6.73 -13.43 -2.10
N THR A 424 -6.14 -13.05 -3.21
CA THR A 424 -6.14 -13.88 -4.43
C THR A 424 -5.27 -15.11 -4.27
N ILE A 425 -4.19 -15.00 -3.49
CA ILE A 425 -3.30 -16.12 -3.14
C ILE A 425 -4.05 -17.13 -2.30
N ASN A 426 -4.75 -16.70 -1.25
CA ASN A 426 -5.60 -17.56 -0.41
C ASN A 426 -6.70 -18.19 -1.24
N GLY A 427 -7.41 -17.43 -2.09
CA GLY A 427 -8.40 -17.97 -3.02
C GLY A 427 -7.80 -19.07 -3.91
N SER A 428 -6.65 -18.84 -4.52
CA SER A 428 -5.98 -19.86 -5.34
C SER A 428 -5.61 -21.09 -4.53
N GLN A 429 -5.13 -20.92 -3.29
CA GLN A 429 -4.80 -22.02 -2.39
C GLN A 429 -6.02 -22.86 -2.04
N TYR A 430 -7.16 -22.24 -1.74
CA TYR A 430 -8.40 -22.98 -1.46
C TYR A 430 -8.83 -23.80 -2.68
N ALA A 431 -8.66 -23.27 -3.90
CA ALA A 431 -9.03 -23.98 -5.11
C ALA A 431 -8.15 -25.20 -5.38
N TRP A 432 -6.82 -25.11 -5.25
CA TRP A 432 -5.93 -26.21 -5.61
C TRP A 432 -5.69 -27.23 -4.49
N LEU A 433 -5.92 -26.88 -3.21
CA LEU A 433 -5.67 -27.77 -2.06
C LEU A 433 -6.24 -29.19 -2.21
N PRO A 434 -7.49 -29.39 -2.66
CA PRO A 434 -8.05 -30.73 -2.85
C PRO A 434 -7.38 -31.51 -3.98
N PHE A 435 -6.64 -30.84 -4.85
CA PHE A 435 -6.03 -31.40 -6.05
C PHE A 435 -4.51 -31.44 -6.01
N LYS A 436 -3.88 -31.08 -4.88
CA LYS A 436 -2.43 -30.97 -4.75
C LYS A 436 -1.67 -32.20 -5.20
N GLN A 437 -2.23 -33.42 -5.00
CA GLN A 437 -1.62 -34.67 -5.43
C GLN A 437 -1.53 -34.83 -6.95
N TYR A 438 -2.25 -34.05 -7.71
CA TYR A 438 -2.23 -34.07 -9.17
C TYR A 438 -1.30 -33.02 -9.78
N ILE A 439 -0.66 -32.20 -8.94
CA ILE A 439 0.31 -31.20 -9.38
C ILE A 439 1.71 -31.75 -9.16
N ASN A 440 2.55 -31.67 -10.18
CA ASN A 440 3.91 -32.19 -10.11
C ASN A 440 4.75 -31.40 -9.10
N THR A 441 5.16 -32.09 -8.05
CA THR A 441 6.02 -31.57 -6.98
C THR A 441 7.36 -32.28 -7.07
N ILE A 442 8.45 -31.52 -7.18
CA ILE A 442 9.79 -32.06 -7.38
C ILE A 442 10.55 -32.15 -6.05
N ASN A 443 10.27 -31.24 -5.10
CA ASN A 443 10.94 -31.27 -3.80
C ASN A 443 10.55 -32.52 -3.00
N PRO A 444 11.49 -33.44 -2.71
CA PRO A 444 11.20 -34.69 -2.02
C PRO A 444 10.72 -34.53 -0.58
N LEU A 445 11.16 -33.44 0.10
CA LEU A 445 10.78 -33.15 1.49
C LEU A 445 9.30 -32.78 1.65
N ILE A 446 8.69 -32.23 0.59
CA ILE A 446 7.29 -31.84 0.60
C ILE A 446 6.36 -33.01 0.24
N LYS A 447 6.86 -34.03 -0.45
CA LYS A 447 6.08 -35.22 -0.84
C LYS A 447 5.76 -36.16 0.33
N GLU A 448 6.54 -36.14 1.39
CA GLU A 448 6.39 -37.07 2.53
C GLU A 448 5.33 -36.61 3.55
N THR A 449 4.84 -35.38 3.46
CA THR A 449 3.75 -34.89 4.32
C THR A 449 2.37 -35.24 3.73
N LYS A 450 2.07 -36.53 3.65
CA LYS A 450 0.74 -37.05 3.26
C LYS A 450 -0.21 -37.16 4.44
#